data_fe71ee2e3d688e302127503aff99e86c
#
_entry.id   fe71ee2e3d688e302127503aff99e86c
#
_cell.length_a   1.000
_cell.length_b   1.000
_cell.length_c   1.000
_cell.angle_alpha   90.00
_cell.angle_beta   90.00
_cell.angle_gamma   90.00
#
_symmetry.space_group_name_H-M   'P 1'
#
loop_
_entity.id
_entity.type
_entity.pdbx_description
1 polymer ?
#
loop_
_entity_poly.entity_id
_entity_poly.type
_entity_poly.pdbx_seq_one_letter_code
_entity_poly.pdbx_strand_id
1 'polypeptide(L)'
;GNIYLGKVRKLMPGLNACFVDVGSERDAFLHYLDLGTQFSSYEKYLKQVRSDMKRLYPIAKASRLPDLPKEGSVQTTLKQGQEILVQVVKEPINTKGPRLTCELSFAGRFMVLMPFQDKVSVSSKIKKSEERTRLKQLVQSIKPKNFGVIVRTSAEGKRVAELDAELKVLLKRWEDTIMKAQKATSIPQLAFEETGRA
;
A
#
# COMPACT_ATOMS: atom_id res chain seq x y z
N GLY A 1 7.46 3.71 4.97
CA GLY A 1 8.40 2.64 5.22
C GLY A 1 8.68 1.78 4.01
N ASN A 2 9.63 0.90 4.14
CA ASN A 2 9.99 -0.05 3.09
C ASN A 2 8.84 -1.01 2.81
N ILE A 3 8.76 -1.45 1.55
CA ILE A 3 7.78 -2.44 1.11
C ILE A 3 8.52 -3.72 0.71
N TYR A 4 8.03 -4.86 1.18
CA TYR A 4 8.59 -6.17 0.90
C TYR A 4 7.53 -7.10 0.32
N LEU A 5 7.94 -7.93 -0.63
CA LEU A 5 7.21 -9.16 -0.92
C LEU A 5 7.71 -10.19 0.10
N GLY A 6 6.87 -10.50 1.06
CA GLY A 6 7.20 -11.41 2.14
C GLY A 6 6.41 -12.71 2.07
N LYS A 7 6.58 -13.53 3.08
CA LYS A 7 5.89 -14.82 3.17
C LYS A 7 5.28 -14.98 4.57
N VAL A 8 4.02 -15.35 4.63
CA VAL A 8 3.33 -15.64 5.90
C VAL A 8 3.97 -16.87 6.52
N ARG A 9 4.52 -16.72 7.72
CA ARG A 9 5.25 -17.79 8.44
C ARG A 9 4.33 -18.52 9.40
N LYS A 10 3.70 -17.79 10.31
CA LYS A 10 2.92 -18.38 11.40
C LYS A 10 1.66 -17.57 11.61
N LEU A 11 0.53 -18.27 11.67
CA LEU A 11 -0.74 -17.68 12.07
C LEU A 11 -0.86 -17.74 13.59
N MET A 12 -1.33 -16.65 14.19
CA MET A 12 -1.53 -16.50 15.63
C MET A 12 -3.02 -16.18 15.89
N PRO A 13 -3.90 -17.23 15.88
CA PRO A 13 -5.34 -17.00 16.00
C PRO A 13 -5.75 -16.26 17.28
N GLY A 14 -5.08 -16.54 18.40
CA GLY A 14 -5.36 -15.89 19.67
C GLY A 14 -5.13 -14.38 19.67
N LEU A 15 -4.28 -13.89 18.79
CA LEU A 15 -4.00 -12.45 18.61
C LEU A 15 -4.68 -11.88 17.36
N ASN A 16 -5.35 -12.69 16.58
CA ASN A 16 -5.87 -12.36 15.27
C ASN A 16 -4.80 -11.70 14.38
N ALA A 17 -3.63 -12.30 14.35
CA ALA A 17 -2.45 -11.78 13.69
C ALA A 17 -1.62 -12.90 13.07
N CYS A 18 -0.59 -12.52 12.34
CA CYS A 18 0.40 -13.45 11.82
C CYS A 18 1.80 -12.85 11.86
N PHE A 19 2.80 -13.70 11.76
CA PHE A 19 4.18 -13.31 11.50
C PHE A 19 4.50 -13.45 10.02
N VAL A 20 5.24 -12.49 9.49
CA VAL A 20 5.64 -12.43 8.08
C VAL A 20 7.17 -12.35 8.00
N ASP A 21 7.75 -13.17 7.15
CA ASP A 21 9.18 -13.09 6.86
C ASP A 21 9.42 -11.95 5.85
N VAL A 22 10.10 -10.91 6.30
CA VAL A 22 10.56 -9.79 5.47
C VAL A 22 12.09 -9.70 5.46
N GLY A 23 12.77 -10.73 5.92
CA GLY A 23 14.23 -10.76 5.98
C GLY A 23 14.83 -10.09 7.21
N SER A 24 14.00 -9.62 8.13
CA SER A 24 14.47 -9.08 9.41
C SER A 24 14.92 -10.19 10.35
N GLU A 25 15.75 -9.83 11.34
CA GLU A 25 16.23 -10.77 12.34
C GLU A 25 15.09 -11.48 13.07
N ARG A 26 14.03 -10.71 13.40
CA ARG A 26 12.78 -11.25 13.95
C ARG A 26 11.68 -11.06 12.92
N ASP A 27 10.80 -12.07 12.80
CA ASP A 27 9.67 -11.99 11.90
C ASP A 27 8.79 -10.77 12.24
N ALA A 28 8.23 -10.17 11.22
CA ALA A 28 7.41 -8.98 11.33
C ALA A 28 5.98 -9.34 11.72
N PHE A 29 5.32 -8.44 12.43
CA PHE A 29 3.96 -8.63 12.95
C PHE A 29 2.92 -7.96 12.06
N LEU A 30 1.88 -8.71 11.70
CA LEU A 30 0.77 -8.22 10.89
C LEU A 30 -0.55 -8.61 11.56
N HIS A 31 -1.27 -7.62 12.07
CA HIS A 31 -2.60 -7.83 12.65
C HIS A 31 -3.66 -7.89 11.55
N TYR A 32 -4.74 -8.66 11.78
CA TYR A 32 -5.85 -8.78 10.81
C TYR A 32 -6.38 -7.41 10.34
N LEU A 33 -6.56 -6.46 11.25
CA LEU A 33 -7.05 -5.12 10.89
C LEU A 33 -6.08 -4.35 10.00
N ASP A 34 -4.80 -4.68 10.04
CA ASP A 34 -3.80 -4.04 9.19
C ASP A 34 -3.73 -4.61 7.77
N LEU A 35 -4.53 -5.64 7.47
CA LEU A 35 -4.74 -6.10 6.09
C LEU A 35 -5.47 -5.05 5.26
N GLY A 36 -6.38 -4.31 5.88
CA GLY A 36 -7.20 -3.31 5.21
C GLY A 36 -8.45 -3.90 4.55
N THR A 37 -9.45 -3.06 4.34
CA THR A 37 -10.74 -3.49 3.78
C THR A 37 -10.61 -4.00 2.34
N GLN A 38 -9.61 -3.53 1.59
CA GLN A 38 -9.40 -3.87 0.18
C GLN A 38 -8.46 -5.06 -0.02
N PHE A 39 -8.14 -5.78 1.04
CA PHE A 39 -7.15 -6.85 1.01
C PHE A 39 -7.48 -7.93 -0.04
N SER A 40 -8.74 -8.33 -0.15
CA SER A 40 -9.14 -9.38 -1.11
C SER A 40 -8.84 -8.99 -2.55
N SER A 41 -9.12 -7.73 -2.91
CA SER A 41 -8.84 -7.19 -4.25
C SER A 41 -7.33 -7.14 -4.52
N TYR A 42 -6.58 -6.64 -3.56
CA TYR A 42 -5.14 -6.54 -3.62
C TYR A 42 -4.47 -7.91 -3.71
N GLU A 43 -4.91 -8.88 -2.93
CA GLU A 43 -4.38 -10.24 -2.96
C GLU A 43 -4.60 -10.92 -4.31
N LYS A 44 -5.80 -10.79 -4.85
CA LYS A 44 -6.11 -11.31 -6.19
C LYS A 44 -5.19 -10.69 -7.25
N TYR A 45 -4.99 -9.39 -7.18
CA TYR A 45 -4.09 -8.68 -8.09
C TYR A 45 -2.65 -9.19 -7.95
N LEU A 46 -2.16 -9.36 -6.74
CA LEU A 46 -0.80 -9.86 -6.49
C LEU A 46 -0.62 -11.26 -7.07
N LYS A 47 -1.60 -12.14 -6.91
CA LYS A 47 -1.57 -13.48 -7.51
C LYS A 47 -1.49 -13.41 -9.03
N GLN A 48 -2.24 -12.53 -9.67
CA GLN A 48 -2.19 -12.33 -11.12
C GLN A 48 -0.81 -11.84 -11.56
N VAL A 49 -0.24 -10.87 -10.85
CA VAL A 49 1.09 -10.33 -11.13
C VAL A 49 2.15 -11.42 -11.01
N ARG A 50 2.08 -12.23 -9.96
CA ARG A 50 3.07 -13.29 -9.70
C ARG A 50 2.93 -14.49 -10.64
N SER A 51 1.78 -14.67 -11.26
CA SER A 51 1.54 -15.79 -12.17
C SER A 51 2.08 -15.58 -13.59
N ASP A 52 2.36 -14.33 -13.97
CA ASP A 52 2.86 -14.00 -15.31
C ASP A 52 4.07 -13.08 -15.21
N MET A 53 5.25 -13.67 -15.38
CA MET A 53 6.54 -12.94 -15.29
C MET A 53 6.83 -12.07 -16.50
N LYS A 54 6.09 -12.23 -17.59
CA LYS A 54 6.35 -11.53 -18.86
C LYS A 54 5.53 -10.27 -19.04
N ARG A 55 4.35 -10.21 -18.40
CA ARG A 55 3.39 -9.14 -18.62
C ARG A 55 2.91 -8.59 -17.29
N LEU A 56 3.02 -7.28 -17.11
CA LEU A 56 2.47 -6.61 -15.94
C LEU A 56 0.99 -6.33 -16.16
N TYR A 57 0.14 -6.88 -15.29
CA TYR A 57 -1.30 -6.63 -15.31
C TYR A 57 -1.57 -5.24 -14.73
N PRO A 58 -2.24 -4.33 -15.48
CA PRO A 58 -2.49 -2.98 -14.98
C PRO A 58 -3.46 -2.98 -13.80
N ILE A 59 -3.14 -2.23 -12.76
CA ILE A 59 -4.00 -2.11 -11.57
C ILE A 59 -5.39 -1.54 -11.93
N ALA A 60 -5.48 -0.68 -12.95
CA ALA A 60 -6.74 -0.10 -13.39
C ALA A 60 -7.74 -1.15 -13.88
N LYS A 61 -7.25 -2.32 -14.33
CA LYS A 61 -8.07 -3.45 -14.78
C LYS A 61 -8.35 -4.46 -13.68
N ALA A 62 -7.79 -4.28 -12.48
CA ALA A 62 -8.00 -5.19 -11.37
C ALA A 62 -9.47 -5.19 -10.93
N SER A 63 -10.00 -6.38 -10.67
CA SER A 63 -11.36 -6.53 -10.18
C SER A 63 -11.46 -6.10 -8.72
N ARG A 64 -12.56 -5.43 -8.39
CA ARG A 64 -12.91 -5.14 -7.01
C ARG A 64 -13.66 -6.33 -6.42
N LEU A 65 -13.16 -6.86 -5.31
CA LEU A 65 -13.83 -7.89 -4.52
C LEU A 65 -14.48 -7.26 -3.28
N PRO A 66 -15.42 -7.96 -2.62
CA PRO A 66 -16.03 -7.46 -1.40
C PRO A 66 -14.99 -7.12 -0.33
N ASP A 67 -15.30 -6.12 0.47
CA ASP A 67 -14.45 -5.67 1.57
C ASP A 67 -14.28 -6.77 2.62
N LEU A 68 -13.11 -6.83 3.26
CA LEU A 68 -12.92 -7.66 4.44
C LEU A 68 -13.78 -7.13 5.60
N PRO A 69 -14.51 -8.01 6.30
CA PRO A 69 -15.24 -7.58 7.50
C PRO A 69 -14.27 -7.25 8.64
N LYS A 70 -14.63 -6.28 9.48
CA LYS A 70 -13.82 -5.92 10.66
C LYS A 70 -13.70 -7.09 11.64
N GLU A 71 -14.69 -7.95 11.69
CA GLU A 71 -14.80 -9.07 12.63
C GLU A 71 -14.33 -10.39 12.03
N GLY A 72 -13.54 -10.33 10.96
CA GLY A 72 -12.93 -11.48 10.35
C GLY A 72 -11.74 -12.02 11.15
N SER A 73 -11.13 -13.08 10.64
CA SER A 73 -10.00 -13.73 11.28
C SER A 73 -8.89 -14.06 10.30
N VAL A 74 -7.66 -14.10 10.81
CA VAL A 74 -6.49 -14.47 10.00
C VAL A 74 -6.58 -15.89 9.45
N GLN A 75 -7.14 -16.84 10.20
CA GLN A 75 -7.25 -18.24 9.78
C GLN A 75 -8.14 -18.42 8.55
N THR A 76 -9.15 -17.58 8.37
CA THR A 76 -10.05 -17.64 7.21
C THR A 76 -9.56 -16.84 6.03
N THR A 77 -8.57 -15.96 6.24
CA THR A 77 -8.12 -14.98 5.25
C THR A 77 -6.73 -15.30 4.70
N LEU A 78 -5.83 -15.81 5.52
CA LEU A 78 -4.43 -16.07 5.17
C LEU A 78 -4.09 -17.54 5.32
N LYS A 79 -3.04 -17.96 4.60
CA LYS A 79 -2.47 -19.30 4.70
C LYS A 79 -0.98 -19.21 5.00
N GLN A 80 -0.48 -20.16 5.78
CA GLN A 80 0.96 -20.29 5.98
C GLN A 80 1.65 -20.52 4.62
N GLY A 81 2.76 -19.82 4.39
CA GLY A 81 3.50 -19.88 3.14
C GLY A 81 2.99 -18.95 2.04
N GLN A 82 1.88 -18.26 2.27
CA GLN A 82 1.33 -17.32 1.30
C GLN A 82 2.28 -16.13 1.08
N GLU A 83 2.47 -15.77 -0.18
CA GLU A 83 3.17 -14.53 -0.54
C GLU A 83 2.29 -13.33 -0.25
N ILE A 84 2.88 -12.27 0.28
CA ILE A 84 2.16 -11.08 0.68
C ILE A 84 3.04 -9.84 0.50
N LEU A 85 2.47 -8.78 -0.04
CA LEU A 85 3.15 -7.50 -0.20
C LEU A 85 2.81 -6.62 0.99
N VAL A 86 3.82 -6.23 1.77
CA VAL A 86 3.64 -5.56 3.05
C VAL A 86 4.55 -4.34 3.17
N GLN A 87 4.10 -3.37 3.94
CA GLN A 87 4.87 -2.16 4.22
C GLN A 87 5.14 -2.04 5.72
N VAL A 88 6.37 -1.66 6.06
CA VAL A 88 6.76 -1.42 7.44
C VAL A 88 6.14 -0.11 7.92
N VAL A 89 5.36 -0.16 8.99
CA VAL A 89 4.78 1.03 9.62
C VAL A 89 5.51 1.39 10.89
N LYS A 90 6.18 0.41 11.51
CA LYS A 90 6.97 0.64 12.71
C LYS A 90 8.22 -0.23 12.67
N GLU A 91 9.37 0.40 12.86
CA GLU A 91 10.64 -0.29 12.89
C GLU A 91 10.74 -1.19 14.14
N PRO A 92 11.62 -2.21 14.12
CA PRO A 92 11.83 -3.08 15.27
C PRO A 92 12.26 -2.28 16.50
N ILE A 93 11.69 -2.62 17.65
CA ILE A 93 12.07 -2.03 18.94
C ILE A 93 12.41 -3.17 19.89
N ASN A 94 13.63 -3.12 20.46
CA ASN A 94 14.12 -4.13 21.42
C ASN A 94 14.05 -5.56 20.83
N THR A 95 13.22 -6.41 21.41
CA THR A 95 13.07 -7.81 21.01
C THR A 95 11.95 -8.08 20.02
N LYS A 96 11.20 -7.03 19.63
CA LYS A 96 10.08 -7.17 18.70
C LYS A 96 10.51 -6.90 17.27
N GLY A 97 9.95 -7.65 16.32
CA GLY A 97 10.13 -7.40 14.90
C GLY A 97 9.35 -6.18 14.42
N PRO A 98 9.50 -5.83 13.14
CA PRO A 98 8.75 -4.71 12.56
C PRO A 98 7.24 -4.95 12.61
N ARG A 99 6.48 -3.85 12.64
CA ARG A 99 5.03 -3.91 12.45
C ARG A 99 4.70 -3.54 11.01
N LEU A 100 3.74 -4.27 10.41
CA LEU A 100 3.41 -4.18 9.00
C LEU A 100 1.96 -3.75 8.76
N THR A 101 1.73 -3.28 7.54
CA THR A 101 0.40 -3.07 6.97
C THR A 101 0.37 -3.57 5.53
N CYS A 102 -0.81 -3.99 5.05
CA CYS A 102 -1.07 -4.25 3.65
C CYS A 102 -1.73 -3.04 2.96
N GLU A 103 -2.06 -2.00 3.69
CA GLU A 103 -2.54 -0.73 3.13
C GLU A 103 -1.33 0.10 2.71
N LEU A 104 -0.85 -0.17 1.49
CA LEU A 104 0.36 0.46 0.98
C LEU A 104 0.15 1.96 0.73
N SER A 105 1.19 2.75 0.94
CA SER A 105 1.16 4.19 0.70
C SER A 105 2.51 4.69 0.20
N PHE A 106 2.45 5.69 -0.68
CA PHE A 106 3.62 6.37 -1.22
C PHE A 106 3.46 7.85 -0.93
N ALA A 107 4.25 8.36 0.00
CA ALA A 107 4.17 9.74 0.44
C ALA A 107 5.00 10.64 -0.47
N GLY A 108 4.34 11.64 -1.05
CA GLY A 108 4.98 12.74 -1.76
C GLY A 108 4.98 14.01 -0.91
N ARG A 109 5.38 15.10 -1.54
CA ARG A 109 5.39 16.42 -0.92
C ARG A 109 3.98 16.97 -0.73
N PHE A 110 3.11 16.80 -1.74
CA PHE A 110 1.78 17.38 -1.80
C PHE A 110 0.67 16.38 -1.54
N MET A 111 0.96 15.10 -1.68
CA MET A 111 -0.06 14.05 -1.58
C MET A 111 0.53 12.72 -1.16
N VAL A 112 -0.35 11.81 -0.71
CA VAL A 112 -0.04 10.41 -0.46
C VAL A 112 -0.88 9.58 -1.42
N LEU A 113 -0.23 8.70 -2.18
CA LEU A 113 -0.89 7.79 -3.12
C LEU A 113 -1.10 6.43 -2.46
N MET A 114 -2.31 5.88 -2.57
CA MET A 114 -2.67 4.60 -1.96
C MET A 114 -3.28 3.66 -3.01
N PRO A 115 -2.56 2.60 -3.42
CA PRO A 115 -3.13 1.60 -4.33
C PRO A 115 -4.36 0.92 -3.71
N PHE A 116 -5.31 0.54 -4.55
CA PHE A 116 -6.57 -0.14 -4.20
C PHE A 116 -7.58 0.66 -3.40
N GLN A 117 -7.27 1.88 -3.02
CA GLN A 117 -8.24 2.85 -2.53
C GLN A 117 -8.85 3.58 -3.72
N ASP A 118 -9.85 4.40 -3.47
CA ASP A 118 -10.52 5.13 -4.57
C ASP A 118 -10.88 6.57 -4.18
N LYS A 119 -10.91 6.87 -2.91
CA LYS A 119 -11.29 8.19 -2.42
C LYS A 119 -10.17 9.20 -2.55
N VAL A 120 -10.55 10.44 -2.83
CA VAL A 120 -9.70 11.61 -2.66
C VAL A 120 -10.16 12.33 -1.40
N SER A 121 -9.24 12.51 -0.45
CA SER A 121 -9.49 13.30 0.75
C SER A 121 -8.48 14.43 0.83
N VAL A 122 -8.83 15.49 1.55
CA VAL A 122 -8.00 16.68 1.69
C VAL A 122 -7.72 16.91 3.17
N SER A 123 -6.47 17.25 3.51
CA SER A 123 -6.07 17.53 4.88
C SER A 123 -7.04 18.48 5.56
N SER A 124 -7.45 18.14 6.77
CA SER A 124 -8.32 19.01 7.59
C SER A 124 -7.67 20.34 7.97
N LYS A 125 -6.36 20.46 7.83
CA LYS A 125 -5.62 21.69 8.08
C LYS A 125 -5.81 22.75 7.00
N ILE A 126 -6.26 22.35 5.81
CA ILE A 126 -6.67 23.31 4.77
C ILE A 126 -8.08 23.77 5.11
N LYS A 127 -8.21 25.02 5.56
CA LYS A 127 -9.46 25.52 6.16
C LYS A 127 -10.45 26.09 5.15
N LYS A 128 -9.97 26.71 4.07
CA LYS A 128 -10.84 27.34 3.06
C LYS A 128 -11.61 26.29 2.29
N SER A 129 -12.94 26.31 2.36
CA SER A 129 -13.77 25.32 1.69
C SER A 129 -13.61 25.35 0.17
N GLU A 130 -13.41 26.53 -0.42
CA GLU A 130 -13.17 26.70 -1.85
C GLU A 130 -11.89 25.99 -2.29
N GLU A 131 -10.83 26.12 -1.51
CA GLU A 131 -9.55 25.47 -1.79
C GLU A 131 -9.65 23.95 -1.61
N ARG A 132 -10.34 23.49 -0.58
CA ARG A 132 -10.60 22.05 -0.39
C ARG A 132 -11.34 21.47 -1.59
N THR A 133 -12.38 22.13 -2.05
CA THR A 133 -13.15 21.69 -3.22
C THR A 133 -12.30 21.69 -4.47
N ARG A 134 -11.52 22.75 -4.69
CA ARG A 134 -10.63 22.88 -5.85
C ARG A 134 -9.63 21.72 -5.90
N LEU A 135 -8.93 21.47 -4.79
CA LEU A 135 -7.91 20.42 -4.72
C LEU A 135 -8.53 19.03 -4.91
N LYS A 136 -9.68 18.78 -4.29
CA LYS A 136 -10.37 17.50 -4.42
C LYS A 136 -10.80 17.23 -5.87
N GLN A 137 -11.45 18.20 -6.51
CA GLN A 137 -11.89 18.06 -7.90
C GLN A 137 -10.72 17.91 -8.86
N LEU A 138 -9.68 18.68 -8.64
CA LEU A 138 -8.47 18.63 -9.46
C LEU A 138 -7.82 17.25 -9.40
N VAL A 139 -7.60 16.72 -8.19
CA VAL A 139 -6.96 15.42 -8.02
C VAL A 139 -7.85 14.30 -8.52
N GLN A 140 -9.16 14.38 -8.32
CA GLN A 140 -10.11 13.41 -8.89
C GLN A 140 -10.03 13.36 -10.42
N SER A 141 -9.77 14.49 -11.06
CA SER A 141 -9.68 14.56 -12.53
C SER A 141 -8.40 13.96 -13.09
N ILE A 142 -7.33 13.90 -12.32
CA ILE A 142 -6.01 13.43 -12.79
C ILE A 142 -5.64 12.04 -12.27
N LYS A 143 -6.24 11.57 -11.17
CA LYS A 143 -5.86 10.27 -10.61
C LYS A 143 -6.42 9.12 -11.44
N PRO A 144 -5.66 8.05 -11.63
CA PRO A 144 -6.19 6.86 -12.28
C PRO A 144 -7.12 6.06 -11.37
N LYS A 145 -7.87 5.16 -11.98
CA LYS A 145 -8.77 4.24 -11.28
C LYS A 145 -7.99 3.30 -10.35
N ASN A 146 -8.59 2.93 -9.23
CA ASN A 146 -8.03 2.04 -8.22
C ASN A 146 -6.85 2.62 -7.46
N PHE A 147 -6.78 3.96 -7.39
CA PHE A 147 -5.89 4.67 -6.49
C PHE A 147 -6.67 5.66 -5.66
N GLY A 148 -6.37 5.72 -4.38
CA GLY A 148 -6.81 6.79 -3.50
C GLY A 148 -5.69 7.81 -3.33
N VAL A 149 -6.05 9.04 -2.99
CA VAL A 149 -5.09 10.11 -2.74
C VAL A 149 -5.52 10.89 -1.51
N ILE A 150 -4.56 11.14 -0.62
CA ILE A 150 -4.72 12.10 0.46
C ILE A 150 -3.94 13.36 0.05
N VAL A 151 -4.64 14.49 -0.09
CA VAL A 151 -4.03 15.76 -0.42
C VAL A 151 -3.50 16.40 0.88
N ARG A 152 -2.21 16.69 0.90
CA ARG A 152 -1.53 17.23 2.09
C ARG A 152 -1.66 18.75 2.14
N THR A 153 -1.43 19.30 3.32
CA THR A 153 -1.51 20.76 3.57
C THR A 153 -0.60 21.56 2.60
N SER A 154 0.57 21.03 2.32
CA SER A 154 1.54 21.66 1.40
C SER A 154 1.04 21.83 -0.04
N ALA A 155 -0.05 21.16 -0.41
CA ALA A 155 -0.68 21.32 -1.73
C ALA A 155 -1.49 22.62 -1.85
N GLU A 156 -1.76 23.31 -0.75
CA GLU A 156 -2.52 24.55 -0.75
C GLU A 156 -1.92 25.56 -1.72
N GLY A 157 -2.75 26.11 -2.61
CA GLY A 157 -2.33 27.09 -3.61
C GLY A 157 -1.56 26.52 -4.80
N LYS A 158 -1.30 25.22 -4.85
CA LYS A 158 -0.54 24.62 -5.95
C LYS A 158 -1.39 24.46 -7.20
N ARG A 159 -0.74 24.56 -8.37
CA ARG A 159 -1.41 24.43 -9.67
C ARG A 159 -1.49 22.98 -10.11
N VAL A 160 -2.38 22.70 -11.04
CA VAL A 160 -2.58 21.37 -11.59
C VAL A 160 -1.28 20.74 -12.11
N ALA A 161 -0.44 21.51 -12.78
CA ALA A 161 0.82 21.01 -13.34
C ALA A 161 1.74 20.47 -12.24
N GLU A 162 1.81 21.14 -11.10
CA GLU A 162 2.65 20.72 -9.95
C GLU A 162 2.12 19.45 -9.32
N LEU A 163 0.80 19.34 -9.13
CA LEU A 163 0.17 18.17 -8.54
C LEU A 163 0.24 16.96 -9.48
N ASP A 164 0.01 17.19 -10.78
CA ASP A 164 0.09 16.13 -11.79
C ASP A 164 1.52 15.58 -11.92
N ALA A 165 2.52 16.46 -11.87
CA ALA A 165 3.92 16.03 -11.91
C ALA A 165 4.28 15.13 -10.74
N GLU A 166 3.84 15.47 -9.52
CA GLU A 166 4.09 14.62 -8.36
C GLU A 166 3.32 13.31 -8.44
N LEU A 167 2.07 13.35 -8.89
CA LEU A 167 1.27 12.12 -9.04
C LEU A 167 1.97 11.13 -9.96
N LYS A 168 2.54 11.59 -11.08
CA LYS A 168 3.30 10.74 -12.00
C LYS A 168 4.53 10.12 -11.34
N VAL A 169 5.23 10.87 -10.50
CA VAL A 169 6.37 10.34 -9.73
C VAL A 169 5.90 9.22 -8.78
N LEU A 170 4.80 9.42 -8.07
CA LEU A 170 4.28 8.43 -7.13
C LEU A 170 3.75 7.19 -7.86
N LEU A 171 3.09 7.35 -8.99
CA LEU A 171 2.64 6.24 -9.83
C LEU A 171 3.82 5.41 -10.34
N LYS A 172 4.92 6.05 -10.69
CA LYS A 172 6.15 5.38 -11.11
C LYS A 172 6.75 4.55 -9.96
N ARG A 173 6.73 5.08 -8.74
CA ARG A 173 7.19 4.33 -7.56
C ARG A 173 6.36 3.07 -7.34
N TRP A 174 5.05 3.17 -7.47
CA TRP A 174 4.15 2.01 -7.41
C TRP A 174 4.49 1.00 -8.50
N GLU A 175 4.60 1.45 -9.73
CA GLU A 175 4.92 0.59 -10.87
C GLU A 175 6.24 -0.16 -10.67
N ASP A 176 7.29 0.55 -10.25
CA ASP A 176 8.58 -0.06 -9.95
C ASP A 176 8.49 -1.08 -8.81
N THR A 177 7.70 -0.79 -7.78
CA THR A 177 7.46 -1.67 -6.66
C THR A 177 6.82 -2.98 -7.10
N ILE A 178 5.74 -2.90 -7.87
CA ILE A 178 5.02 -4.09 -8.32
C ILE A 178 5.83 -4.90 -9.34
N MET A 179 6.66 -4.24 -10.14
CA MET A 179 7.57 -4.95 -11.06
C MET A 179 8.64 -5.73 -10.31
N LYS A 180 9.19 -5.19 -9.25
CA LYS A 180 10.15 -5.93 -8.40
C LYS A 180 9.49 -7.13 -7.73
N ALA A 181 8.26 -6.97 -7.26
CA ALA A 181 7.49 -8.09 -6.71
C ALA A 181 7.23 -9.16 -7.77
N GLN A 182 6.83 -8.75 -8.98
CA GLN A 182 6.58 -9.67 -10.09
C GLN A 182 7.79 -10.53 -10.42
N LYS A 183 8.97 -9.92 -10.45
CA LYS A 183 10.22 -10.57 -10.90
C LYS A 183 10.97 -11.27 -9.76
N ALA A 184 10.49 -11.23 -8.53
CA ALA A 184 11.16 -11.83 -7.40
C ALA A 184 11.32 -13.34 -7.59
N THR A 185 12.56 -13.83 -7.49
CA THR A 185 12.90 -15.25 -7.59
C THR A 185 13.12 -15.87 -6.23
N SER A 186 13.38 -15.06 -5.23
CA SER A 186 13.50 -15.50 -3.84
C SER A 186 12.70 -14.54 -2.95
N ILE A 187 12.10 -15.07 -1.90
CA ILE A 187 11.29 -14.32 -0.97
C ILE A 187 11.86 -14.51 0.43
N PRO A 188 12.07 -13.43 1.21
CA PRO A 188 11.57 -12.07 0.98
C PRO A 188 12.36 -11.28 -0.05
N GLN A 189 11.66 -10.34 -0.72
CA GLN A 189 12.25 -9.43 -1.69
C GLN A 189 11.89 -7.99 -1.32
N LEU A 190 12.91 -7.14 -1.16
CA LEU A 190 12.69 -5.69 -1.02
C LEU A 190 12.13 -5.15 -2.34
N ALA A 191 10.93 -4.59 -2.31
CA ALA A 191 10.24 -4.07 -3.49
C ALA A 191 10.27 -2.54 -3.56
N PHE A 192 10.33 -1.86 -2.42
CA PHE A 192 10.45 -0.41 -2.34
C PHE A 192 11.25 -0.02 -1.12
N GLU A 193 12.29 0.75 -1.32
CA GLU A 193 13.08 1.31 -0.23
C GLU A 193 12.74 2.79 -0.06
N GLU A 194 12.25 3.15 1.12
CA GLU A 194 11.99 4.54 1.45
C GLU A 194 13.32 5.26 1.68
N THR A 195 13.71 6.09 0.70
CA THR A 195 14.92 6.89 0.78
C THR A 195 14.57 8.36 0.99
N GLY A 196 15.49 9.13 1.56
CA GLY A 196 15.35 10.59 1.58
C GLY A 196 14.74 11.19 2.81
N ARG A 197 14.81 10.52 3.94
CA ARG A 197 14.73 11.21 5.22
C ARG A 197 16.11 11.82 5.49
N ALA A 198 16.25 12.99 4.96
CA ALA A 198 17.34 13.82 5.43
C ALA A 198 17.05 14.22 6.86
#